data_8f189a7cddc45b1d1239fdfd9522be5a
#
_entry.id   8f189a7cddc45b1d1239fdfd9522be5a
#
_cell.length_a   1.000
_cell.length_b   1.000
_cell.length_c   1.000
_cell.angle_alpha   90.00
_cell.angle_beta   90.00
_cell.angle_gamma   90.00
#
_symmetry.space_group_name_H-M   'P 1'
#
loop_
_entity.id
_entity.type
_entity.pdbx_description
1 polymer ?
#
loop_
_entity_poly.entity_id
_entity_poly.type
_entity_poly.pdbx_seq_one_letter_code
_entity_poly.pdbx_strand_id
1 'polypeptide(L)'
;MFERFTEKAIKVIMLAQEEARRLGHNFVGTEQILLGLIGEGTGVAAKVLKSLGVNLKDSRIEVEKIIGRGSGFVAVEIPFTPRAKRVLELSLEEARQLGHNYIGTEHLLLGLIREGEGVAARVLENLNIDLTKVRTQVIRMLGETAEVGTGASTCLLYTSPSPRDTDKSRMPSSA
;
A
#
# COMPACT_ATOMS: atom_id res chain seq x y z
N MET A 1 -15.11 9.43 -1.22
CA MET A 1 -13.70 9.27 -0.87
C MET A 1 -13.11 8.05 -1.56
N PHE A 2 -13.86 6.96 -1.67
CA PHE A 2 -13.28 5.72 -2.20
C PHE A 2 -13.59 5.47 -3.67
N GLU A 3 -14.06 6.49 -4.38
CA GLU A 3 -14.52 6.35 -5.77
C GLU A 3 -13.40 5.93 -6.72
N ARG A 4 -12.17 6.30 -6.42
CA ARG A 4 -11.04 5.99 -7.28
C ARG A 4 -10.28 4.74 -6.83
N PHE A 5 -10.75 4.10 -5.75
CA PHE A 5 -10.10 2.91 -5.23
C PHE A 5 -10.39 1.70 -6.11
N THR A 6 -9.36 0.90 -6.36
CA THR A 6 -9.56 -0.38 -7.04
C THR A 6 -10.30 -1.34 -6.13
N GLU A 7 -10.81 -2.43 -6.69
CA GLU A 7 -11.49 -3.45 -5.91
C GLU A 7 -10.57 -4.01 -4.82
N LYS A 8 -9.32 -4.24 -5.16
CA LYS A 8 -8.36 -4.77 -4.18
C LYS A 8 -8.10 -3.75 -3.06
N ALA A 9 -8.03 -2.47 -3.40
CA ALA A 9 -7.84 -1.43 -2.39
C ALA A 9 -9.07 -1.33 -1.48
N ILE A 10 -10.27 -1.45 -2.04
CA ILE A 10 -11.49 -1.49 -1.22
C ILE A 10 -11.45 -2.68 -0.28
N LYS A 11 -11.02 -3.84 -0.79
CA LYS A 11 -10.92 -5.04 0.06
C LYS A 11 -9.93 -4.82 1.22
N VAL A 12 -8.82 -4.11 0.96
CA VAL A 12 -7.88 -3.77 2.03
C VAL A 12 -8.57 -2.97 3.12
N ILE A 13 -9.38 -1.99 2.74
CA ILE A 13 -10.11 -1.17 3.72
C ILE A 13 -11.07 -2.04 4.54
N MET A 14 -11.78 -2.94 3.87
CA MET A 14 -12.71 -3.85 4.57
C MET A 14 -11.97 -4.76 5.54
N LEU A 15 -10.84 -5.31 5.09
CA LEU A 15 -10.03 -6.18 5.95
C LEU A 15 -9.44 -5.41 7.13
N ALA A 16 -9.07 -4.13 6.91
CA ALA A 16 -8.56 -3.30 7.99
C ALA A 16 -9.60 -3.15 9.09
N GLN A 17 -10.86 -2.93 8.72
CA GLN A 17 -11.93 -2.85 9.70
C GLN A 17 -12.12 -4.17 10.44
N GLU A 18 -12.04 -5.28 9.73
CA GLU A 18 -12.14 -6.60 10.37
C GLU A 18 -11.00 -6.85 11.34
N GLU A 19 -9.78 -6.41 10.99
CA GLU A 19 -8.65 -6.56 11.89
C GLU A 19 -8.85 -5.73 13.17
N ALA A 20 -9.40 -4.53 13.04
CA ALA A 20 -9.71 -3.72 14.22
C ALA A 20 -10.74 -4.43 15.09
N ARG A 21 -11.79 -4.99 14.50
CA ARG A 21 -12.81 -5.74 15.25
C ARG A 21 -12.20 -6.95 15.95
N ARG A 22 -11.31 -7.65 15.27
CA ARG A 22 -10.69 -8.85 15.83
C ARG A 22 -9.99 -8.56 17.16
N LEU A 23 -9.37 -7.39 17.26
CA LEU A 23 -8.70 -6.98 18.48
C LEU A 23 -9.58 -6.14 19.42
N GLY A 24 -10.84 -5.92 19.06
CA GLY A 24 -11.76 -5.17 19.90
C GLY A 24 -11.55 -3.67 19.91
N HIS A 25 -10.95 -3.12 18.86
CA HIS A 25 -10.70 -1.68 18.77
C HIS A 25 -11.80 -0.98 17.99
N ASN A 26 -12.08 0.27 18.37
CA ASN A 26 -13.12 1.08 17.76
C ASN A 26 -12.57 2.08 16.74
N PHE A 27 -11.30 1.97 16.37
CA PHE A 27 -10.67 2.82 15.37
C PHE A 27 -9.78 1.99 14.48
N VAL A 28 -9.73 2.36 13.19
CA VAL A 28 -8.82 1.75 12.24
C VAL A 28 -7.57 2.62 12.18
N GLY A 29 -6.47 2.09 12.68
CA GLY A 29 -5.19 2.77 12.64
C GLY A 29 -4.36 2.34 11.44
N THR A 30 -3.15 2.91 11.33
CA THR A 30 -2.26 2.54 10.24
C THR A 30 -1.90 1.06 10.29
N GLU A 31 -1.81 0.49 11.49
CA GLU A 31 -1.50 -0.93 11.65
C GLU A 31 -2.57 -1.83 11.05
N GLN A 32 -3.84 -1.46 11.17
CA GLN A 32 -4.90 -2.26 10.56
C GLN A 32 -4.87 -2.16 9.04
N ILE A 33 -4.52 -1.00 8.51
CA ILE A 33 -4.34 -0.86 7.06
C ILE A 33 -3.22 -1.76 6.59
N LEU A 34 -2.11 -1.81 7.33
CA LEU A 34 -1.01 -2.72 7.01
C LEU A 34 -1.49 -4.17 7.00
N LEU A 35 -2.22 -4.58 8.02
CA LEU A 35 -2.73 -5.95 8.09
C LEU A 35 -3.68 -6.24 6.93
N GLY A 36 -4.49 -5.25 6.55
CA GLY A 36 -5.37 -5.39 5.39
C GLY A 36 -4.59 -5.58 4.10
N LEU A 37 -3.50 -4.83 3.93
CA LEU A 37 -2.63 -4.95 2.75
C LEU A 37 -2.04 -6.35 2.64
N ILE A 38 -1.58 -6.89 3.76
CA ILE A 38 -1.02 -8.24 3.79
C ILE A 38 -2.11 -9.28 3.54
N GLY A 39 -3.25 -9.11 4.20
CA GLY A 39 -4.34 -10.09 4.18
C GLY A 39 -5.04 -10.18 2.84
N GLU A 40 -5.06 -9.11 2.07
CA GLU A 40 -5.67 -9.14 0.74
C GLU A 40 -4.95 -10.14 -0.16
N GLY A 41 -3.64 -10.18 -0.11
CA GLY A 41 -2.85 -11.30 -0.61
C GLY A 41 -2.51 -11.31 -2.09
N THR A 42 -3.19 -10.51 -2.94
CA THR A 42 -3.02 -10.61 -4.39
C THR A 42 -2.56 -9.32 -5.06
N GLY A 43 -2.64 -8.19 -4.37
CA GLY A 43 -2.23 -6.90 -4.93
C GLY A 43 -0.72 -6.73 -4.92
N VAL A 44 -0.28 -5.64 -5.53
CA VAL A 44 1.15 -5.30 -5.58
C VAL A 44 1.71 -5.18 -4.17
N ALA A 45 0.97 -4.52 -3.27
CA ALA A 45 1.43 -4.35 -1.89
C ALA A 45 1.67 -5.68 -1.20
N ALA A 46 0.72 -6.62 -1.34
CA ALA A 46 0.85 -7.94 -0.72
C ALA A 46 2.07 -8.68 -1.28
N LYS A 47 2.29 -8.57 -2.59
CA LYS A 47 3.43 -9.24 -3.22
C LYS A 47 4.76 -8.66 -2.74
N VAL A 48 4.83 -7.33 -2.64
CA VAL A 48 6.04 -6.67 -2.15
C VAL A 48 6.34 -7.08 -0.72
N LEU A 49 5.34 -6.98 0.15
CA LEU A 49 5.53 -7.32 1.57
C LEU A 49 5.92 -8.78 1.73
N LYS A 50 5.29 -9.67 0.97
CA LYS A 50 5.64 -11.09 1.03
C LYS A 50 7.07 -11.34 0.58
N SER A 51 7.50 -10.65 -0.49
CA SER A 51 8.87 -10.80 -1.00
C SER A 51 9.92 -10.35 0.03
N LEU A 52 9.53 -9.47 0.93
CA LEU A 52 10.42 -8.98 1.98
C LEU A 52 10.28 -9.80 3.28
N GLY A 53 9.49 -10.86 3.25
CA GLY A 53 9.35 -11.75 4.39
C GLY A 53 8.28 -11.35 5.39
N VAL A 54 7.43 -10.40 5.05
CA VAL A 54 6.34 -9.96 5.93
C VAL A 54 5.15 -10.90 5.73
N ASN A 55 4.63 -11.45 6.83
CA ASN A 55 3.45 -12.32 6.77
C ASN A 55 2.42 -11.83 7.79
N LEU A 56 1.19 -12.29 7.60
CA LEU A 56 0.06 -11.81 8.40
C LEU A 56 0.18 -12.23 9.85
N LYS A 57 0.60 -13.47 10.10
CA LYS A 57 0.67 -14.00 11.46
C LYS A 57 1.64 -13.20 12.32
N ASP A 58 2.87 -13.01 11.83
CA ASP A 58 3.88 -12.28 12.59
C ASP A 58 3.49 -10.83 12.76
N SER A 59 2.89 -10.24 11.73
CA SER A 59 2.46 -8.85 11.79
C SER A 59 1.35 -8.66 12.82
N ARG A 60 0.40 -9.60 12.89
CA ARG A 60 -0.66 -9.55 13.92
C ARG A 60 -0.08 -9.60 15.31
N ILE A 61 0.93 -10.46 15.51
CA ILE A 61 1.57 -10.57 16.82
C ILE A 61 2.24 -9.25 17.19
N GLU A 62 2.95 -8.62 16.27
CA GLU A 62 3.62 -7.36 16.53
C GLU A 62 2.61 -6.24 16.80
N VAL A 63 1.52 -6.20 16.04
CA VAL A 63 0.48 -5.20 16.27
C VAL A 63 -0.09 -5.36 17.68
N GLU A 64 -0.42 -6.59 18.07
CA GLU A 64 -1.00 -6.83 19.40
C GLU A 64 -0.03 -6.47 20.51
N LYS A 65 1.27 -6.69 20.32
CA LYS A 65 2.28 -6.29 21.30
C LYS A 65 2.30 -4.79 21.52
N ILE A 66 2.08 -4.02 20.45
CA ILE A 66 2.19 -2.56 20.53
C ILE A 66 0.91 -1.93 21.05
N ILE A 67 -0.23 -2.31 20.51
CA ILE A 67 -1.50 -1.63 20.84
C ILE A 67 -2.38 -2.42 21.81
N GLY A 68 -2.10 -3.70 22.02
CA GLY A 68 -2.90 -4.54 22.89
C GLY A 68 -4.29 -4.80 22.34
N ARG A 69 -5.13 -5.41 23.15
CA ARG A 69 -6.52 -5.65 22.79
C ARG A 69 -7.41 -4.53 23.31
N GLY A 70 -8.49 -4.23 22.56
CA GLY A 70 -9.46 -3.24 22.98
C GLY A 70 -10.48 -3.81 23.94
N SER A 71 -11.57 -3.03 24.16
CA SER A 71 -12.61 -3.37 25.13
C SER A 71 -13.47 -4.56 24.71
N GLY A 72 -13.45 -4.95 23.46
CA GLY A 72 -14.31 -6.02 22.97
C GLY A 72 -15.66 -5.55 22.45
N PHE A 73 -16.07 -4.35 22.79
CA PHE A 73 -17.30 -3.77 22.26
C PHE A 73 -16.94 -2.91 21.07
N VAL A 74 -17.47 -3.27 19.88
CA VAL A 74 -17.07 -2.66 18.64
C VAL A 74 -18.30 -2.17 17.88
N ALA A 75 -18.22 -0.96 17.36
CA ALA A 75 -19.30 -0.37 16.57
C ALA A 75 -19.43 -1.08 15.22
N VAL A 76 -20.60 -0.94 14.58
CA VAL A 76 -20.82 -1.51 13.27
C VAL A 76 -19.88 -0.88 12.26
N GLU A 77 -19.76 0.45 12.30
CA GLU A 77 -18.81 1.17 11.46
C GLU A 77 -17.66 1.66 12.32
N ILE A 78 -16.44 1.42 11.86
CA ILE A 78 -15.25 1.77 12.63
C ILE A 78 -14.53 2.90 11.90
N PRO A 79 -14.43 4.08 12.51
CA PRO A 79 -13.75 5.22 11.87
C PRO A 79 -12.24 5.06 11.84
N PHE A 80 -11.61 5.83 10.97
CA PHE A 80 -10.15 5.85 10.86
C PHE A 80 -9.55 6.82 11.85
N THR A 81 -8.36 6.47 12.37
CA THR A 81 -7.58 7.40 13.18
C THR A 81 -7.08 8.55 12.29
N PRO A 82 -6.67 9.69 12.89
CA PRO A 82 -6.10 10.79 12.08
C PRO A 82 -4.91 10.35 11.24
N ARG A 83 -4.02 9.51 11.78
CA ARG A 83 -2.88 9.01 10.99
C ARG A 83 -3.33 8.13 9.84
N ALA A 84 -4.34 7.28 10.07
CA ALA A 84 -4.88 6.44 9.00
C ALA A 84 -5.51 7.30 7.91
N LYS A 85 -6.24 8.35 8.28
CA LYS A 85 -6.78 9.29 7.31
C LYS A 85 -5.66 9.94 6.50
N ARG A 86 -4.56 10.29 7.18
CA ARG A 86 -3.40 10.87 6.49
C ARG A 86 -2.82 9.91 5.48
N VAL A 87 -2.77 8.61 5.82
CA VAL A 87 -2.31 7.59 4.87
C VAL A 87 -3.18 7.61 3.61
N LEU A 88 -4.50 7.71 3.77
CA LEU A 88 -5.39 7.75 2.61
C LEU A 88 -5.13 8.99 1.75
N GLU A 89 -4.91 10.15 2.38
CA GLU A 89 -4.58 11.38 1.65
C GLU A 89 -3.26 11.22 0.91
N LEU A 90 -2.25 10.67 1.57
CA LEU A 90 -0.95 10.47 0.95
C LEU A 90 -1.01 9.45 -0.18
N SER A 91 -1.89 8.46 -0.07
CA SER A 91 -2.10 7.48 -1.15
C SER A 91 -2.59 8.18 -2.42
N LEU A 92 -3.49 9.12 -2.28
CA LEU A 92 -3.98 9.90 -3.42
C LEU A 92 -2.84 10.71 -4.03
N GLU A 93 -2.01 11.34 -3.19
CA GLU A 93 -0.87 12.11 -3.71
C GLU A 93 0.13 11.22 -4.43
N GLU A 94 0.42 10.03 -3.88
CA GLU A 94 1.33 9.09 -4.53
C GLU A 94 0.80 8.67 -5.90
N ALA A 95 -0.50 8.39 -5.98
CA ALA A 95 -1.11 8.02 -7.25
C ALA A 95 -0.97 9.16 -8.27
N ARG A 96 -1.22 10.39 -7.83
CA ARG A 96 -1.08 11.56 -8.72
C ARG A 96 0.34 11.72 -9.22
N GLN A 97 1.32 11.57 -8.32
CA GLN A 97 2.73 11.73 -8.69
C GLN A 97 3.16 10.67 -9.70
N LEU A 98 2.56 9.48 -9.63
CA LEU A 98 2.85 8.41 -10.58
C LEU A 98 2.02 8.49 -11.85
N GLY A 99 1.15 9.51 -11.96
CA GLY A 99 0.33 9.69 -13.14
C GLY A 99 -0.86 8.75 -13.23
N HIS A 100 -1.29 8.19 -12.11
CA HIS A 100 -2.39 7.24 -12.07
C HIS A 100 -3.68 7.95 -11.65
N ASN A 101 -4.79 7.55 -12.26
CA ASN A 101 -6.11 8.09 -11.91
C ASN A 101 -6.90 7.16 -11.00
N TYR A 102 -6.26 6.13 -10.45
CA TYR A 102 -6.86 5.17 -9.53
C TYR A 102 -5.96 5.06 -8.30
N ILE A 103 -6.51 4.51 -7.22
CA ILE A 103 -5.75 4.23 -6.00
C ILE A 103 -5.79 2.73 -5.77
N GLY A 104 -4.66 2.08 -5.99
CA GLY A 104 -4.51 0.64 -5.78
C GLY A 104 -3.82 0.35 -4.46
N THR A 105 -3.59 -0.94 -4.18
CA THR A 105 -2.92 -1.36 -2.96
C THR A 105 -1.50 -0.79 -2.90
N GLU A 106 -0.84 -0.65 -4.04
CA GLU A 106 0.49 -0.07 -4.12
C GLU A 106 0.52 1.37 -3.61
N HIS A 107 -0.51 2.14 -3.94
CA HIS A 107 -0.59 3.53 -3.48
C HIS A 107 -0.88 3.60 -1.99
N LEU A 108 -1.71 2.68 -1.48
CA LEU A 108 -1.96 2.61 -0.04
C LEU A 108 -0.67 2.30 0.71
N LEU A 109 0.13 1.37 0.20
CA LEU A 109 1.40 1.02 0.83
C LEU A 109 2.37 2.20 0.77
N LEU A 110 2.47 2.88 -0.38
CA LEU A 110 3.34 4.05 -0.50
C LEU A 110 2.91 5.16 0.46
N GLY A 111 1.60 5.38 0.60
CA GLY A 111 1.09 6.36 1.55
C GLY A 111 1.42 5.99 2.99
N LEU A 112 1.31 4.70 3.31
CA LEU A 112 1.62 4.19 4.63
C LEU A 112 3.09 4.44 4.98
N ILE A 113 3.99 4.16 4.06
CA ILE A 113 5.42 4.35 4.24
C ILE A 113 5.74 5.84 4.36
N ARG A 114 5.11 6.65 3.55
CA ARG A 114 5.36 8.09 3.54
C ARG A 114 4.92 8.74 4.84
N GLU A 115 3.80 8.29 5.39
CA GLU A 115 3.37 8.77 6.71
C GLU A 115 4.42 8.41 7.76
N GLY A 116 4.87 7.16 7.78
CA GLY A 116 6.11 6.71 8.39
C GLY A 116 6.25 6.79 9.91
N GLU A 117 5.24 7.29 10.63
CA GLU A 117 5.36 7.53 12.07
C GLU A 117 4.31 6.82 12.90
N GLY A 118 3.41 6.07 12.26
CA GLY A 118 2.37 5.37 12.98
C GLY A 118 2.80 4.00 13.46
N VAL A 119 1.85 3.27 14.03
CA VAL A 119 2.10 1.93 14.54
C VAL A 119 2.57 0.99 13.42
N ALA A 120 2.02 1.17 12.20
CA ALA A 120 2.44 0.34 11.07
C ALA A 120 3.94 0.42 10.82
N ALA A 121 4.50 1.63 10.87
CA ALA A 121 5.93 1.82 10.67
C ALA A 121 6.71 1.09 11.76
N ARG A 122 6.23 1.17 13.00
CA ARG A 122 6.89 0.49 14.13
C ARG A 122 6.84 -1.04 13.95
N VAL A 123 5.71 -1.55 13.47
CA VAL A 123 5.58 -2.99 13.21
C VAL A 123 6.63 -3.43 12.19
N LEU A 124 6.73 -2.70 11.08
CA LEU A 124 7.70 -3.03 10.04
C LEU A 124 9.13 -2.95 10.55
N GLU A 125 9.44 -1.92 11.33
CA GLU A 125 10.77 -1.78 11.92
C GLU A 125 11.07 -2.94 12.86
N ASN A 126 10.09 -3.35 13.67
CA ASN A 126 10.26 -4.46 14.59
C ASN A 126 10.47 -5.79 13.85
N LEU A 127 9.96 -5.89 12.63
CA LEU A 127 10.18 -7.05 11.78
C LEU A 127 11.45 -6.93 10.93
N ASN A 128 12.25 -5.90 11.19
CA ASN A 128 13.51 -5.62 10.47
C ASN A 128 13.29 -5.30 9.00
N ILE A 129 12.21 -4.60 8.70
CA ILE A 129 11.89 -4.17 7.35
C ILE A 129 12.20 -2.68 7.22
N ASP A 130 13.05 -2.35 6.27
CA ASP A 130 13.43 -0.97 5.95
C ASP A 130 12.36 -0.37 5.06
N LEU A 131 11.77 0.75 5.52
CA LEU A 131 10.71 1.42 4.76
C LEU A 131 11.18 1.86 3.38
N THR A 132 12.45 2.26 3.27
CA THR A 132 13.02 2.65 1.98
C THR A 132 13.04 1.47 1.02
N LYS A 133 13.34 0.27 1.51
CA LYS A 133 13.32 -0.93 0.67
C LYS A 133 11.92 -1.25 0.20
N VAL A 134 10.93 -1.07 1.06
CA VAL A 134 9.54 -1.30 0.67
C VAL A 134 9.19 -0.38 -0.49
N ARG A 135 9.51 0.91 -0.36
CA ARG A 135 9.23 1.89 -1.42
C ARG A 135 9.92 1.50 -2.72
N THR A 136 11.19 1.17 -2.64
CA THR A 136 11.97 0.79 -3.81
C THR A 136 11.35 -0.42 -4.52
N GLN A 137 10.92 -1.43 -3.76
CA GLN A 137 10.32 -2.62 -4.34
C GLN A 137 8.97 -2.33 -4.98
N VAL A 138 8.17 -1.44 -4.37
CA VAL A 138 6.89 -1.05 -4.98
C VAL A 138 7.14 -0.39 -6.33
N ILE A 139 8.04 0.59 -6.36
CA ILE A 139 8.33 1.34 -7.59
C ILE A 139 8.88 0.39 -8.66
N ARG A 140 9.78 -0.51 -8.28
CA ARG A 140 10.33 -1.49 -9.22
C ARG A 140 9.23 -2.36 -9.81
N MET A 141 8.35 -2.88 -8.95
CA MET A 141 7.29 -3.78 -9.42
C MET A 141 6.32 -3.06 -10.34
N LEU A 142 6.02 -1.79 -10.07
CA LEU A 142 5.17 -0.99 -10.95
C LEU A 142 5.84 -0.77 -12.30
N GLY A 143 7.17 -0.53 -12.30
CA GLY A 143 7.91 -0.39 -13.55
C GLY A 143 7.90 -1.65 -14.37
N GLU A 144 8.12 -2.80 -13.74
CA GLU A 144 8.07 -4.08 -14.44
C GLU A 144 6.70 -4.36 -15.02
N THR A 145 5.65 -4.07 -14.23
CA THR A 145 4.29 -4.25 -14.70
C THR A 145 4.00 -3.35 -15.90
N ALA A 146 4.46 -2.11 -15.85
CA ALA A 146 4.25 -1.17 -16.94
C ALA A 146 4.94 -1.66 -18.22
N GLU A 147 6.16 -2.17 -18.09
CA GLU A 147 6.90 -2.69 -19.25
C GLU A 147 6.19 -3.88 -19.88
N VAL A 148 5.73 -4.79 -19.03
CA VAL A 148 5.00 -5.97 -19.53
C VAL A 148 3.64 -5.55 -20.06
N GLY A 149 2.98 -4.64 -19.36
CA GLY A 149 1.61 -4.26 -19.70
C GLY A 149 1.49 -3.51 -21.00
N THR A 150 2.49 -2.71 -21.37
CA THR A 150 2.40 -1.96 -22.61
C THR A 150 2.64 -2.80 -23.84
N GLY A 151 3.40 -3.85 -23.67
CA GLY A 151 3.81 -4.58 -24.87
C GLY A 151 4.40 -3.63 -25.88
N ALA A 152 4.41 -2.39 -25.54
CA ALA A 152 4.86 -1.33 -26.39
C ALA A 152 5.07 -0.11 -25.56
N SER A 153 5.02 0.58 -25.25
CA SER A 153 5.18 1.76 -24.59
C SER A 153 5.21 2.53 -23.80
N THR A 154 5.37 2.96 -23.20
CA THR A 154 5.85 3.85 -22.43
C THR A 154 6.43 4.48 -21.68
N CYS A 155 6.27 4.75 -21.47
CA CYS A 155 7.04 5.30 -20.64
C CYS A 155 7.55 5.82 -19.99
N LEU A 156 7.35 5.88 -19.90
CA LEU A 156 8.04 6.23 -19.16
C LEU A 156 8.70 6.53 -18.49
N LEU A 157 8.42 6.57 -18.53
CA LEU A 157 9.08 6.77 -17.76
C LEU A 157 9.76 6.96 -17.35
N TYR A 158 9.26 7.11 -17.67
CA TYR A 158 9.93 7.20 -17.15
C TYR A 158 10.49 7.31 -17.20
N THR A 159 9.95 7.59 -17.84
CA THR A 159 10.48 7.62 -17.74
C THR A 159 10.80 7.60 -18.04
N SER A 160 10.36 7.88 -18.79
CA SER A 160 10.67 7.70 -18.85
C SER A 160 10.91 7.66 -19.38
N PRO A 161 10.61 7.76 -20.11
CA PRO A 161 10.73 7.65 -20.39
C PRO A 161 10.82 7.62 -20.90
N SER A 162 10.58 7.98 -21.81
CA SER A 162 10.65 7.70 -22.11
C SER A 162 10.70 7.71 -22.66
N PRO A 163 10.17 7.66 -23.33
CA PRO A 163 10.20 7.48 -23.58
C PRO A 163 10.30 7.62 -23.95
N ARG A 164 9.91 7.62 -24.58
CA ARG A 164 10.07 7.51 -24.78
C ARG A 164 10.38 7.14 -24.83
N ASP A 165 9.64 7.52 -25.38
CA ASP A 165 10.03 7.13 -25.32
C ASP A 165 10.42 6.91 -25.55
N THR A 166 9.87 7.00 -26.15
CA THR A 166 10.32 6.64 -26.11
C THR A 166 10.72 6.42 -26.38
N ASP A 167 10.10 6.37 -26.91
CA ASP A 167 10.55 6.11 -27.01
C ASP A 167 10.95 5.94 -27.39
N LYS A 168 10.37 5.70 -27.81
CA LYS A 168 10.78 5.50 -27.86
C LYS A 168 11.11 5.12 -27.93
N SER A 169 10.31 5.37 -28.75
CA SER A 169 10.62 4.98 -28.50
C SER A 169 10.73 5.01 -28.72
N ARG A 170 10.48 4.93 -29.31
CA ARG A 170 10.65 4.84 -29.23
C ARG A 170 10.97 4.74 -29.54
N MET A 171 10.36 4.94 -30.45
CA MET A 171 10.72 4.78 -30.50
C MET A 171 11.21 4.60 -30.80
N PRO A 172 10.45 4.76 -31.70
CA PRO A 172 10.97 4.49 -31.76
C PRO A 172 11.40 4.63 -31.87
N SER A 173 10.77 4.79 -32.83
CA SER A 173 11.31 4.65 -32.69
C SER A 173 11.74 4.87 -32.53
N SER A 174 11.35 5.04 -33.26
CA SER A 174 11.92 4.92 -32.96
C SER A 174 12.37 5.13 -32.67
N ALA A 175 11.74 5.06 -33.40
CA ALA A 175 12.24 4.86 -32.90
C ALA A 175 12.65 5.03 -32.42
#